data_b42d671b87e541ee41321dfdebf9d234
#
_entry.id   b42d671b87e541ee41321dfdebf9d234
#
_cell.length_a   1.000
_cell.length_b   1.000
_cell.length_c   1.000
_cell.angle_alpha   90.00
_cell.angle_beta   90.00
_cell.angle_gamma   90.00
#
_symmetry.space_group_name_H-M   'P 1'
#
loop_
_entity.id
_entity.type
_entity.pdbx_description
1 polymer ?
#
loop_
_entity_poly.entity_id
_entity_poly.type
_entity_poly.pdbx_seq_one_letter_code
_entity_poly.pdbx_strand_id
1 'polypeptide(L)'
;MPSGNTTLYLDIYINGVRSYEYLKLYLVPERTRADREKNKETLRLADAIRAKRVVELRNGVYGFKSAFATETNFYDYYRAMVERRRGEEKSGNWGNWRSCYHHLKIYDGRETLTFADITPEWVQGFKDYLEHDAVAWHHDIRKRLKDKPLARNSKVSYFNKLRACINQAFEERIIPYNPLRGIEGFKSEEGTRMYLTIDEVKRLAQVDCEYPQIKAAFLFSCLTGLRRSDVLRITWGDVYEQGEFTRLIFKQKKTKGQEYLDITQEARVLMGERGKPNEHPFTDIHSPTCTNKAIQEWVLRAGIDKKITFHCARHTFATMMLDIGTDLYVVSKLLGHREIGTTQIYARVMDKNKQAAVAAIPSILAPTVGGGKDKDKE
;
A
#
# COMPACT_ATOMS: atom_id res chain seq x y z
N MET A 1 18.31 25.04 4.63
CA MET A 1 18.87 24.47 5.88
C MET A 1 18.78 25.53 6.98
N PRO A 2 18.32 25.23 8.20
CA PRO A 2 18.25 26.22 9.28
C PRO A 2 19.59 26.81 9.71
N SER A 3 20.71 26.15 9.34
CA SER A 3 22.09 26.54 9.72
C SER A 3 22.76 27.54 8.78
N GLY A 4 22.13 27.96 7.70
CA GLY A 4 22.75 28.81 6.67
C GLY A 4 23.87 28.16 5.86
N ASN A 5 24.07 26.84 5.98
CA ASN A 5 25.09 26.10 5.22
C ASN A 5 24.63 25.84 3.78
N THR A 6 25.57 25.93 2.82
CA THR A 6 25.34 25.62 1.41
C THR A 6 25.78 24.20 1.10
N THR A 7 24.90 23.39 0.51
CA THR A 7 25.18 22.00 0.12
C THR A 7 25.87 21.96 -1.25
N LEU A 8 26.93 21.16 -1.37
CA LEU A 8 27.62 20.93 -2.64
C LEU A 8 27.11 19.67 -3.34
N TYR A 9 26.97 19.75 -4.66
CA TYR A 9 26.59 18.61 -5.51
C TYR A 9 27.34 18.69 -6.86
N LEU A 10 27.51 17.55 -7.51
CA LEU A 10 27.95 17.47 -8.91
C LEU A 10 26.74 17.55 -9.83
N ASP A 11 26.81 18.40 -10.84
CA ASP A 11 25.85 18.46 -11.93
C ASP A 11 26.44 17.65 -13.10
N ILE A 12 25.84 16.52 -13.41
CA ILE A 12 26.33 15.53 -14.37
C ILE A 12 25.35 15.48 -15.54
N TYR A 13 25.85 15.75 -16.75
CA TYR A 13 25.08 15.65 -17.99
C TYR A 13 25.71 14.62 -18.93
N ILE A 14 24.97 13.50 -19.17
CA ILE A 14 25.42 12.37 -20.00
C ILE A 14 24.23 11.87 -20.83
N ASN A 15 24.46 11.65 -22.11
CA ASN A 15 23.48 11.08 -23.05
C ASN A 15 22.11 11.78 -22.99
N GLY A 16 22.08 13.12 -22.93
CA GLY A 16 20.83 13.87 -22.84
C GLY A 16 20.22 13.95 -21.46
N VAL A 17 20.75 13.24 -20.48
CA VAL A 17 20.20 13.17 -19.10
C VAL A 17 21.07 14.00 -18.15
N ARG A 18 20.43 14.92 -17.42
CA ARG A 18 21.05 15.73 -16.37
C ARG A 18 20.79 15.10 -15.01
N SER A 19 21.85 14.86 -14.21
CA SER A 19 21.75 14.28 -12.86
C SER A 19 22.57 15.08 -11.85
N TYR A 20 22.14 15.08 -10.57
CA TYR A 20 22.85 15.75 -9.47
C TYR A 20 23.25 14.71 -8.43
N GLU A 21 24.56 14.65 -8.14
CA GLU A 21 25.11 13.82 -7.09
C GLU A 21 25.46 14.69 -5.88
N TYR A 22 24.74 14.56 -4.78
CA TYR A 22 25.00 15.30 -3.55
C TYR A 22 26.21 14.72 -2.85
N LEU A 23 27.22 15.57 -2.63
CA LEU A 23 28.52 15.15 -2.07
C LEU A 23 28.49 14.98 -0.55
N LYS A 24 27.43 15.40 0.13
CA LYS A 24 27.35 15.52 1.61
C LYS A 24 28.43 16.45 2.18
N LEU A 25 28.93 17.36 1.36
CA LEU A 25 29.85 18.42 1.72
C LEU A 25 29.07 19.73 1.84
N TYR A 26 29.45 20.55 2.83
CA TYR A 26 28.73 21.77 3.14
C TYR A 26 29.71 22.93 3.29
N LEU A 27 29.41 24.06 2.66
CA LEU A 27 30.08 25.33 2.94
C LEU A 27 29.37 26.04 4.11
N VAL A 28 30.13 26.52 5.04
CA VAL A 28 29.63 27.31 6.18
C VAL A 28 29.63 28.80 5.81
N PRO A 29 28.77 29.63 6.43
CA PRO A 29 28.83 31.09 6.27
C PRO A 29 30.19 31.64 6.70
N GLU A 30 30.84 32.41 5.83
CA GLU A 30 32.19 32.97 6.09
C GLU A 30 32.14 34.16 7.06
N ARG A 31 32.21 33.87 8.35
CA ARG A 31 32.23 34.87 9.41
C ARG A 31 33.63 35.12 9.95
N THR A 32 34.50 34.12 9.90
CA THR A 32 35.85 34.14 10.43
C THR A 32 36.88 33.70 9.39
N ARG A 33 38.18 33.94 9.65
CA ARG A 33 39.27 33.43 8.81
C ARG A 33 39.28 31.89 8.81
N ALA A 34 38.94 31.26 9.92
CA ALA A 34 38.84 29.80 10.03
C ALA A 34 37.72 29.24 9.15
N ASP A 35 36.57 29.91 9.02
CA ASP A 35 35.48 29.50 8.13
C ASP A 35 35.93 29.51 6.66
N ARG A 36 36.70 30.53 6.25
CA ARG A 36 37.23 30.61 4.89
C ARG A 36 38.21 29.48 4.59
N GLU A 37 39.12 29.16 5.50
CA GLU A 37 40.06 28.04 5.31
C GLU A 37 39.28 26.70 5.23
N LYS A 38 38.31 26.47 6.08
CA LYS A 38 37.45 25.29 6.06
C LYS A 38 36.67 25.17 4.73
N ASN A 39 36.11 26.27 4.25
CA ASN A 39 35.42 26.27 2.96
C ASN A 39 36.37 25.97 1.79
N LYS A 40 37.59 26.52 1.84
CA LYS A 40 38.64 26.27 0.84
C LYS A 40 39.05 24.80 0.80
N GLU A 41 39.23 24.16 1.95
CA GLU A 41 39.50 22.72 2.04
C GLU A 41 38.32 21.89 1.49
N THR A 42 37.10 22.26 1.86
CA THR A 42 35.86 21.59 1.39
C THR A 42 35.72 21.69 -0.14
N LEU A 43 36.02 22.87 -0.72
CA LEU A 43 36.00 23.06 -2.18
C LEU A 43 37.10 22.26 -2.90
N ARG A 44 38.31 22.18 -2.31
CA ARG A 44 39.40 21.34 -2.86
C ARG A 44 39.01 19.86 -2.88
N LEU A 45 38.36 19.38 -1.82
CA LEU A 45 37.84 18.00 -1.76
C LEU A 45 36.73 17.78 -2.80
N ALA A 46 35.82 18.72 -2.96
CA ALA A 46 34.78 18.68 -3.97
C ALA A 46 35.35 18.62 -5.40
N ASP A 47 36.40 19.42 -5.71
CA ASP A 47 37.06 19.40 -6.97
C ASP A 47 37.82 18.09 -7.25
N ALA A 48 38.45 17.50 -6.23
CA ALA A 48 39.08 16.19 -6.34
C ALA A 48 38.05 15.09 -6.65
N ILE A 49 36.89 15.12 -5.99
CA ILE A 49 35.78 14.21 -6.25
C ILE A 49 35.25 14.41 -7.69
N ARG A 50 35.10 15.67 -8.14
CA ARG A 50 34.70 16.01 -9.51
C ARG A 50 35.65 15.43 -10.54
N ALA A 51 36.96 15.66 -10.36
CA ALA A 51 37.98 15.14 -11.26
C ALA A 51 37.95 13.62 -11.37
N LYS A 52 37.84 12.93 -10.21
CA LYS A 52 37.69 11.47 -10.17
C LYS A 52 36.42 11.02 -10.92
N ARG A 53 35.30 11.71 -10.70
CA ARG A 53 34.03 11.37 -11.35
C ARG A 53 34.08 11.57 -12.86
N VAL A 54 34.72 12.63 -13.33
CA VAL A 54 34.96 12.87 -14.81
C VAL A 54 35.74 11.70 -15.41
N VAL A 55 36.80 11.24 -14.77
CA VAL A 55 37.59 10.08 -15.23
C VAL A 55 36.75 8.81 -15.26
N GLU A 56 35.99 8.54 -14.18
CA GLU A 56 35.10 7.37 -14.09
C GLU A 56 34.08 7.37 -15.23
N LEU A 57 33.43 8.49 -15.50
CA LEU A 57 32.41 8.63 -16.55
C LEU A 57 32.99 8.53 -17.97
N ARG A 58 34.25 8.98 -18.20
CA ARG A 58 34.92 8.90 -19.49
C ARG A 58 35.60 7.55 -19.75
N ASN A 59 35.89 6.76 -18.72
CA ASN A 59 36.59 5.48 -18.91
C ASN A 59 35.83 4.52 -19.82
N GLY A 60 34.48 4.53 -19.81
CA GLY A 60 33.68 3.78 -20.78
C GLY A 60 33.86 4.21 -22.24
N VAL A 61 34.19 5.48 -22.49
CA VAL A 61 34.42 6.02 -23.86
C VAL A 61 35.80 5.65 -24.39
N TYR A 62 36.82 5.49 -23.51
CA TYR A 62 38.22 5.24 -23.91
C TYR A 62 38.66 3.77 -23.70
N GLY A 63 37.73 2.83 -23.48
CA GLY A 63 38.05 1.41 -23.38
C GLY A 63 38.76 0.99 -22.08
N PHE A 64 38.88 1.90 -21.10
CA PHE A 64 39.34 1.52 -19.75
C PHE A 64 38.21 0.78 -19.01
N LYS A 65 38.54 -0.14 -18.11
CA LYS A 65 37.52 -0.79 -17.24
C LYS A 65 36.74 0.28 -16.50
N SER A 66 35.45 0.40 -16.83
CA SER A 66 34.52 1.28 -16.13
C SER A 66 34.53 0.99 -14.64
N ALA A 67 34.48 2.03 -13.80
CA ALA A 67 34.22 1.87 -12.37
C ALA A 67 32.79 1.35 -12.11
N PHE A 68 31.94 1.34 -13.15
CA PHE A 68 30.57 0.86 -13.15
C PHE A 68 30.47 -0.48 -13.88
N ALA A 69 29.63 -1.37 -13.34
CA ALA A 69 29.42 -2.70 -13.92
C ALA A 69 28.23 -2.71 -14.90
N THR A 70 28.16 -1.74 -15.82
CA THR A 70 27.04 -1.56 -16.77
C THR A 70 26.80 -2.78 -17.67
N GLU A 71 27.82 -3.60 -17.92
CA GLU A 71 27.73 -4.86 -18.66
C GLU A 71 27.03 -5.98 -17.87
N THR A 72 26.69 -5.74 -16.59
CA THR A 72 25.92 -6.69 -15.78
C THR A 72 24.59 -6.98 -16.46
N ASN A 73 24.27 -8.28 -16.58
CA ASN A 73 22.98 -8.69 -17.15
C ASN A 73 21.83 -8.23 -16.25
N PHE A 74 20.96 -7.40 -16.79
CA PHE A 74 19.83 -6.82 -16.08
C PHE A 74 18.81 -7.89 -15.66
N TYR A 75 18.54 -8.87 -16.49
CA TYR A 75 17.59 -9.93 -16.17
C TYR A 75 18.06 -10.83 -15.03
N ASP A 76 19.35 -11.14 -14.98
CA ASP A 76 19.93 -11.93 -13.89
C ASP A 76 19.90 -11.17 -12.59
N TYR A 77 20.25 -9.88 -12.63
CA TYR A 77 20.16 -9.00 -11.48
C TYR A 77 18.72 -8.88 -10.97
N TYR A 78 17.77 -8.63 -11.88
CA TYR A 78 16.34 -8.54 -11.53
C TYR A 78 15.83 -9.85 -10.93
N ARG A 79 16.17 -10.99 -11.50
CA ARG A 79 15.81 -12.33 -11.02
C ARG A 79 16.36 -12.58 -9.61
N ALA A 80 17.62 -12.23 -9.35
CA ALA A 80 18.19 -12.30 -8.02
C ALA A 80 17.43 -11.46 -7.00
N MET A 81 16.95 -10.26 -7.39
CA MET A 81 16.07 -9.45 -6.56
C MET A 81 14.72 -10.10 -6.30
N VAL A 82 14.13 -10.77 -7.30
CA VAL A 82 12.89 -11.55 -7.15
C VAL A 82 13.07 -12.67 -6.13
N GLU A 83 14.14 -13.45 -6.25
CA GLU A 83 14.39 -14.60 -5.36
C GLU A 83 14.69 -14.16 -3.92
N ARG A 84 15.46 -13.10 -3.72
CA ARG A 84 15.68 -12.52 -2.36
C ARG A 84 14.37 -12.11 -1.66
N ARG A 85 13.30 -11.81 -2.43
CA ARG A 85 11.98 -11.40 -1.92
C ARG A 85 10.97 -12.53 -1.82
N ARG A 86 11.38 -13.75 -2.17
CA ARG A 86 10.49 -14.91 -2.19
C ARG A 86 9.92 -15.23 -0.81
N GLY A 87 10.74 -15.11 0.26
CA GLY A 87 10.35 -15.45 1.64
C GLY A 87 9.86 -16.90 1.77
N GLU A 88 9.62 -17.35 2.98
CA GLU A 88 9.05 -18.68 3.28
C GLU A 88 7.61 -18.81 2.79
N GLU A 89 6.83 -17.73 2.85
CA GLU A 89 5.48 -17.65 2.28
C GLU A 89 5.51 -16.82 0.99
N LYS A 90 5.09 -17.40 -0.14
CA LYS A 90 4.94 -16.72 -1.45
C LYS A 90 4.04 -15.49 -1.31
N SER A 91 4.62 -14.34 -0.95
CA SER A 91 3.87 -13.11 -0.71
C SER A 91 3.32 -12.52 -2.01
N GLY A 92 2.20 -11.77 -1.93
CA GLY A 92 1.66 -11.04 -3.09
C GLY A 92 2.67 -10.06 -3.70
N ASN A 93 3.61 -9.54 -2.89
CA ASN A 93 4.70 -8.70 -3.38
C ASN A 93 5.66 -9.47 -4.29
N TRP A 94 6.05 -10.70 -3.92
CA TRP A 94 6.85 -11.58 -4.78
C TRP A 94 6.14 -11.88 -6.11
N GLY A 95 4.82 -12.14 -6.07
CA GLY A 95 4.01 -12.32 -7.29
C GLY A 95 4.07 -11.12 -8.23
N ASN A 96 4.00 -9.90 -7.70
CA ASN A 96 4.12 -8.67 -8.48
C ASN A 96 5.51 -8.50 -9.12
N TRP A 97 6.59 -8.86 -8.41
CA TRP A 97 7.94 -8.87 -8.97
C TRP A 97 8.06 -9.85 -10.13
N ARG A 98 7.52 -11.06 -9.99
CA ARG A 98 7.50 -12.07 -11.08
C ARG A 98 6.69 -11.62 -12.28
N SER A 99 5.52 -11.03 -12.05
CA SER A 99 4.71 -10.51 -13.14
C SER A 99 5.40 -9.36 -13.88
N CYS A 100 6.06 -8.46 -13.15
CA CYS A 100 6.87 -7.41 -13.77
C CYS A 100 8.02 -8.01 -14.60
N TYR A 101 8.74 -9.00 -14.08
CA TYR A 101 9.79 -9.70 -14.83
C TYR A 101 9.27 -10.30 -16.15
N HIS A 102 8.09 -10.92 -16.12
CA HIS A 102 7.45 -11.46 -17.32
C HIS A 102 7.17 -10.35 -18.36
N HIS A 103 6.64 -9.22 -17.93
CA HIS A 103 6.38 -8.08 -18.81
C HIS A 103 7.65 -7.45 -19.36
N LEU A 104 8.72 -7.38 -18.57
CA LEU A 104 10.04 -6.91 -19.03
C LEU A 104 10.59 -7.79 -20.16
N LYS A 105 10.45 -9.13 -20.03
CA LYS A 105 10.87 -10.09 -21.07
C LYS A 105 10.04 -9.98 -22.35
N ILE A 106 8.74 -9.73 -22.25
CA ILE A 106 7.87 -9.54 -23.42
C ILE A 106 8.20 -8.22 -24.12
N TYR A 107 8.34 -7.14 -23.36
CA TYR A 107 8.60 -5.82 -23.91
C TYR A 107 9.91 -5.76 -24.69
N ASP A 108 10.98 -6.23 -24.08
CA ASP A 108 12.31 -6.12 -24.70
C ASP A 108 12.58 -7.22 -25.73
N GLY A 109 12.08 -8.42 -25.53
CA GLY A 109 12.21 -9.57 -26.44
C GLY A 109 13.61 -10.20 -26.52
N ARG A 110 14.66 -9.52 -26.08
CA ARG A 110 16.05 -10.03 -26.09
C ARG A 110 16.28 -11.11 -25.04
N GLU A 111 17.13 -12.05 -25.32
CA GLU A 111 17.54 -13.06 -24.32
C GLU A 111 18.41 -12.45 -23.23
N THR A 112 19.30 -11.54 -23.63
CA THR A 112 20.22 -10.82 -22.75
C THR A 112 19.98 -9.32 -22.86
N LEU A 113 19.95 -8.64 -21.74
CA LEU A 113 19.79 -7.21 -21.60
C LEU A 113 20.77 -6.75 -20.52
N THR A 114 21.62 -5.79 -20.82
CA THR A 114 22.57 -5.22 -19.85
C THR A 114 22.04 -3.92 -19.26
N PHE A 115 22.65 -3.46 -18.17
CA PHE A 115 22.31 -2.14 -17.63
C PHE A 115 22.73 -0.99 -18.56
N ALA A 116 23.67 -1.20 -19.50
CA ALA A 116 24.01 -0.24 -20.52
C ALA A 116 22.84 0.04 -21.48
N ASP A 117 21.98 -0.95 -21.70
CA ASP A 117 20.81 -0.84 -22.58
C ASP A 117 19.62 -0.13 -21.91
N ILE A 118 19.63 0.01 -20.56
CA ILE A 118 18.53 0.63 -19.79
C ILE A 118 18.66 2.15 -19.85
N THR A 119 18.25 2.72 -20.97
CA THR A 119 18.23 4.18 -21.21
C THR A 119 16.90 4.80 -20.74
N PRO A 120 16.80 6.13 -20.63
CA PRO A 120 15.51 6.79 -20.35
C PRO A 120 14.43 6.44 -21.39
N GLU A 121 14.82 6.33 -22.67
CA GLU A 121 13.93 5.97 -23.77
C GLU A 121 13.41 4.54 -23.59
N TRP A 122 14.28 3.60 -23.20
CA TRP A 122 13.89 2.22 -22.91
C TRP A 122 12.90 2.15 -21.73
N VAL A 123 13.14 2.93 -20.68
CA VAL A 123 12.25 3.00 -19.51
C VAL A 123 10.89 3.61 -19.88
N GLN A 124 10.89 4.68 -20.69
CA GLN A 124 9.65 5.29 -21.18
C GLN A 124 8.89 4.32 -22.08
N GLY A 125 9.57 3.63 -22.99
CA GLY A 125 8.97 2.60 -23.85
C GLY A 125 8.34 1.45 -23.05
N PHE A 126 8.98 1.00 -21.96
CA PHE A 126 8.35 0.00 -21.07
C PHE A 126 7.11 0.54 -20.37
N LYS A 127 7.11 1.81 -19.99
CA LYS A 127 5.91 2.46 -19.41
C LYS A 127 4.78 2.51 -20.44
N ASP A 128 5.08 2.87 -21.68
CA ASP A 128 4.10 2.95 -22.78
C ASP A 128 3.55 1.55 -23.13
N TYR A 129 4.41 0.53 -23.17
CA TYR A 129 3.99 -0.87 -23.29
C TYR A 129 3.03 -1.28 -22.18
N LEU A 130 3.33 -0.95 -20.90
CA LEU A 130 2.40 -1.23 -19.79
C LEU A 130 1.06 -0.51 -19.95
N GLU A 131 1.05 0.68 -20.56
CA GLU A 131 -0.17 1.48 -20.74
C GLU A 131 -1.06 0.91 -21.84
N HIS A 132 -0.50 0.47 -22.96
CA HIS A 132 -1.26 0.21 -24.18
C HIS A 132 -1.34 -1.28 -24.54
N ASP A 133 -0.24 -2.03 -24.37
CA ASP A 133 -0.09 -3.36 -24.98
C ASP A 133 -0.12 -4.49 -23.94
N ALA A 134 0.20 -4.20 -22.67
CA ALA A 134 0.33 -5.22 -21.66
C ALA A 134 -1.02 -5.82 -21.25
N VAL A 135 -1.10 -7.15 -21.34
CA VAL A 135 -2.27 -7.93 -20.92
C VAL A 135 -2.07 -8.59 -19.56
N ALA A 136 -3.16 -8.85 -18.84
CA ALA A 136 -3.08 -9.47 -17.52
C ALA A 136 -2.43 -10.86 -17.59
N TRP A 137 -1.36 -11.04 -16.85
CA TRP A 137 -0.62 -12.30 -16.79
C TRP A 137 -0.68 -12.91 -15.38
N HIS A 138 -0.79 -14.23 -15.33
CA HIS A 138 -0.70 -15.00 -14.10
C HIS A 138 0.26 -16.18 -14.30
N HIS A 139 1.07 -16.50 -13.30
CA HIS A 139 2.03 -17.62 -13.35
C HIS A 139 1.33 -18.99 -13.49
N ASP A 140 0.11 -19.14 -12.95
CA ASP A 140 -0.73 -20.31 -13.18
C ASP A 140 -1.51 -20.12 -14.48
N ILE A 141 -1.23 -20.96 -15.48
CA ILE A 141 -1.83 -20.88 -16.81
C ILE A 141 -3.36 -21.00 -16.78
N ARG A 142 -3.89 -21.74 -15.79
CA ARG A 142 -5.34 -21.93 -15.61
C ARG A 142 -6.08 -20.66 -15.17
N LYS A 143 -5.32 -19.67 -14.64
CA LYS A 143 -5.84 -18.38 -14.18
C LYS A 143 -5.58 -17.24 -15.16
N ARG A 144 -4.98 -17.54 -16.32
CA ARG A 144 -4.73 -16.53 -17.34
C ARG A 144 -6.06 -16.16 -18.02
N LEU A 145 -6.37 -14.87 -17.98
CA LEU A 145 -7.48 -14.30 -18.73
C LEU A 145 -6.91 -13.85 -20.07
N LYS A 146 -7.34 -14.49 -21.16
CA LYS A 146 -6.92 -14.11 -22.51
C LYS A 146 -7.35 -12.66 -22.77
N ASP A 147 -6.42 -11.87 -23.32
CA ASP A 147 -6.65 -10.52 -23.85
C ASP A 147 -7.24 -9.47 -22.87
N LYS A 148 -7.21 -9.74 -21.58
CA LYS A 148 -7.64 -8.74 -20.61
C LYS A 148 -6.56 -7.67 -20.43
N PRO A 149 -6.86 -6.40 -20.73
CA PRO A 149 -5.93 -5.29 -20.48
C PRO A 149 -5.45 -5.27 -19.04
N LEU A 150 -4.22 -4.81 -18.84
CA LEU A 150 -3.64 -4.69 -17.52
C LEU A 150 -4.37 -3.62 -16.70
N ALA A 151 -4.84 -3.98 -15.50
CA ALA A 151 -5.52 -3.06 -14.61
C ALA A 151 -4.57 -1.93 -14.15
N ARG A 152 -5.09 -0.70 -13.98
CA ARG A 152 -4.33 0.49 -13.61
C ARG A 152 -3.37 0.28 -12.44
N ASN A 153 -3.86 -0.26 -11.33
CA ASN A 153 -3.05 -0.53 -10.15
C ASN A 153 -1.98 -1.61 -10.35
N SER A 154 -2.17 -2.51 -11.34
CA SER A 154 -1.12 -3.45 -11.76
C SER A 154 0.00 -2.75 -12.51
N LYS A 155 -0.34 -1.81 -13.42
CA LYS A 155 0.62 -0.94 -14.12
C LYS A 155 1.48 -0.15 -13.12
N VAL A 156 0.83 0.49 -12.13
CA VAL A 156 1.51 1.18 -10.99
C VAL A 156 2.47 0.23 -10.28
N SER A 157 1.98 -0.97 -9.93
CA SER A 157 2.77 -1.94 -9.18
C SER A 157 4.00 -2.39 -9.97
N TYR A 158 3.85 -2.75 -11.24
CA TYR A 158 4.95 -3.27 -12.06
C TYR A 158 5.98 -2.19 -12.37
N PHE A 159 5.55 -0.99 -12.75
CA PHE A 159 6.48 0.12 -12.98
C PHE A 159 7.27 0.47 -11.71
N ASN A 160 6.63 0.44 -10.54
CA ASN A 160 7.32 0.65 -9.27
C ASN A 160 8.34 -0.47 -8.94
N LYS A 161 8.17 -1.71 -9.45
CA LYS A 161 9.18 -2.78 -9.31
C LYS A 161 10.40 -2.50 -10.18
N LEU A 162 10.19 -2.04 -11.42
CA LEU A 162 11.29 -1.58 -12.27
C LEU A 162 12.05 -0.42 -11.62
N ARG A 163 11.32 0.60 -11.13
CA ARG A 163 11.93 1.75 -10.43
C ARG A 163 12.77 1.31 -9.23
N ALA A 164 12.26 0.40 -8.41
CA ALA A 164 12.99 -0.10 -7.26
C ALA A 164 14.27 -0.87 -7.66
N CYS A 165 14.23 -1.62 -8.77
CA CYS A 165 15.39 -2.32 -9.31
C CYS A 165 16.47 -1.33 -9.79
N ILE A 166 16.09 -0.36 -10.62
CA ILE A 166 17.01 0.64 -11.17
C ILE A 166 17.62 1.52 -10.06
N ASN A 167 16.80 1.98 -9.10
CA ASN A 167 17.30 2.76 -7.98
C ASN A 167 18.33 1.99 -7.15
N GLN A 168 18.08 0.69 -6.90
CA GLN A 168 19.03 -0.14 -6.18
C GLN A 168 20.34 -0.32 -6.98
N ALA A 169 20.25 -0.54 -8.29
CA ALA A 169 21.44 -0.64 -9.14
C ALA A 169 22.25 0.67 -9.17
N PHE A 170 21.59 1.80 -9.09
CA PHE A 170 22.24 3.11 -8.96
C PHE A 170 22.93 3.29 -7.60
N GLU A 171 22.28 2.89 -6.50
CA GLU A 171 22.88 2.90 -5.16
C GLU A 171 24.08 1.95 -5.04
N GLU A 172 24.00 0.79 -5.69
CA GLU A 172 25.08 -0.21 -5.77
C GLU A 172 26.21 0.19 -6.76
N ARG A 173 26.09 1.35 -7.43
CA ARG A 173 27.04 1.86 -8.43
C ARG A 173 27.24 0.91 -9.64
N ILE A 174 26.21 0.18 -10.02
CA ILE A 174 26.20 -0.61 -11.24
C ILE A 174 26.05 0.32 -12.44
N ILE A 175 25.20 1.35 -12.31
CA ILE A 175 24.96 2.37 -13.33
C ILE A 175 25.47 3.75 -12.91
N PRO A 176 26.04 4.54 -13.83
CA PRO A 176 26.60 5.86 -13.52
C PRO A 176 25.55 6.96 -13.31
N TYR A 177 24.37 6.80 -13.88
CA TYR A 177 23.24 7.73 -13.76
C TYR A 177 21.93 6.97 -13.62
N ASN A 178 20.89 7.65 -13.13
CA ASN A 178 19.58 7.05 -12.95
C ASN A 178 18.68 7.37 -14.15
N PRO A 179 18.36 6.37 -15.02
CA PRO A 179 17.54 6.59 -16.22
C PRO A 179 16.06 6.88 -15.93
N LEU A 180 15.62 6.76 -14.67
CA LEU A 180 14.25 7.10 -14.26
C LEU A 180 14.02 8.60 -14.09
N ARG A 181 15.06 9.39 -14.17
CA ARG A 181 14.95 10.80 -13.89
C ARG A 181 14.09 11.51 -14.94
N GLY A 182 13.12 12.32 -14.47
CA GLY A 182 12.14 12.96 -15.34
C GLY A 182 11.01 12.06 -15.81
N ILE A 183 11.04 10.76 -15.52
CA ILE A 183 9.96 9.82 -15.87
C ILE A 183 9.01 9.68 -14.69
N GLU A 184 7.81 10.25 -14.83
CA GLU A 184 6.76 10.10 -13.84
C GLU A 184 6.18 8.69 -13.83
N GLY A 185 5.88 8.18 -12.63
CA GLY A 185 5.17 6.92 -12.46
C GLY A 185 3.69 7.03 -12.83
N PHE A 186 3.02 5.89 -12.87
CA PHE A 186 1.57 5.87 -12.99
C PHE A 186 0.91 6.38 -11.71
N LYS A 187 -0.13 7.19 -11.84
CA LYS A 187 -1.03 7.55 -10.72
C LYS A 187 -1.95 6.36 -10.42
N SER A 188 -2.09 6.02 -9.14
CA SER A 188 -3.02 4.98 -8.72
C SER A 188 -4.46 5.47 -8.85
N GLU A 189 -5.35 4.56 -9.19
CA GLU A 189 -6.80 4.81 -9.10
C GLU A 189 -7.33 4.32 -7.76
N GLU A 190 -8.13 5.16 -7.11
CA GLU A 190 -8.90 4.74 -5.95
C GLU A 190 -10.10 3.92 -6.45
N GLY A 191 -10.05 2.61 -6.24
CA GLY A 191 -11.19 1.74 -6.53
C GLY A 191 -12.34 1.98 -5.56
N THR A 192 -13.57 1.92 -6.06
CA THR A 192 -14.77 1.88 -5.21
C THR A 192 -14.72 0.64 -4.34
N ARG A 193 -14.70 0.83 -3.02
CA ARG A 193 -14.66 -0.28 -2.07
C ARG A 193 -16.07 -0.68 -1.71
N MET A 194 -16.42 -1.91 -2.08
CA MET A 194 -17.74 -2.48 -1.76
C MET A 194 -17.80 -2.84 -0.28
N TYR A 195 -18.93 -2.54 0.34
CA TYR A 195 -19.26 -2.87 1.72
C TYR A 195 -20.75 -3.16 1.86
N LEU A 196 -21.13 -3.77 2.96
CA LEU A 196 -22.50 -4.03 3.36
C LEU A 196 -22.98 -2.98 4.35
N THR A 197 -24.24 -2.56 4.25
CA THR A 197 -24.89 -1.77 5.31
C THR A 197 -25.23 -2.66 6.50
N ILE A 198 -25.56 -2.06 7.64
CA ILE A 198 -25.99 -2.79 8.85
C ILE A 198 -27.20 -3.70 8.52
N ASP A 199 -28.18 -3.20 7.78
CA ASP A 199 -29.38 -3.95 7.41
C ASP A 199 -29.05 -5.10 6.43
N GLU A 200 -28.11 -4.89 5.52
CA GLU A 200 -27.62 -5.96 4.64
C GLU A 200 -26.88 -7.05 5.42
N VAL A 201 -26.07 -6.68 6.43
CA VAL A 201 -25.38 -7.66 7.31
C VAL A 201 -26.41 -8.46 8.12
N LYS A 202 -27.44 -7.80 8.71
CA LYS A 202 -28.53 -8.47 9.43
C LYS A 202 -29.29 -9.45 8.53
N ARG A 203 -29.66 -9.03 7.32
CA ARG A 203 -30.34 -9.88 6.35
C ARG A 203 -29.47 -11.07 5.92
N LEU A 204 -28.18 -10.82 5.66
CA LEU A 204 -27.23 -11.86 5.30
C LEU A 204 -27.06 -12.88 6.43
N ALA A 205 -27.02 -12.46 7.68
CA ALA A 205 -26.90 -13.34 8.84
C ALA A 205 -28.09 -14.33 8.98
N GLN A 206 -29.28 -13.94 8.53
CA GLN A 206 -30.49 -14.77 8.56
C GLN A 206 -30.54 -15.83 7.46
N VAL A 207 -29.77 -15.66 6.37
CA VAL A 207 -29.75 -16.59 5.24
C VAL A 207 -28.70 -17.68 5.49
N ASP A 208 -29.06 -18.92 5.18
CA ASP A 208 -28.13 -20.06 5.30
C ASP A 208 -27.01 -19.99 4.28
N CYS A 209 -25.80 -20.29 4.74
CA CYS A 209 -24.61 -20.44 3.92
C CYS A 209 -24.25 -21.91 3.81
N GLU A 210 -23.94 -22.36 2.61
CA GLU A 210 -23.49 -23.75 2.36
C GLU A 210 -22.26 -24.13 3.23
N TYR A 211 -21.44 -23.09 3.56
CA TYR A 211 -20.23 -23.25 4.37
C TYR A 211 -20.37 -22.48 5.69
N PRO A 212 -20.87 -23.11 6.77
CA PRO A 212 -21.11 -22.44 8.06
C PRO A 212 -19.89 -21.75 8.65
N GLN A 213 -18.71 -22.33 8.48
CA GLN A 213 -17.45 -21.73 8.94
C GLN A 213 -17.07 -20.44 8.16
N ILE A 214 -17.36 -20.39 6.86
CA ILE A 214 -17.17 -19.17 6.06
C ILE A 214 -18.15 -18.08 6.52
N LYS A 215 -19.43 -18.44 6.78
CA LYS A 215 -20.44 -17.53 7.33
C LYS A 215 -19.97 -16.93 8.65
N ALA A 216 -19.61 -17.79 9.60
CA ALA A 216 -19.15 -17.37 10.92
C ALA A 216 -17.92 -16.46 10.84
N ALA A 217 -16.89 -16.84 10.10
CA ALA A 217 -15.66 -16.06 9.94
C ALA A 217 -15.90 -14.72 9.23
N PHE A 218 -16.79 -14.68 8.23
CA PHE A 218 -17.13 -13.44 7.52
C PHE A 218 -17.88 -12.46 8.43
N LEU A 219 -18.90 -12.91 9.11
CA LEU A 219 -19.67 -12.10 10.07
C LEU A 219 -18.79 -11.64 11.23
N PHE A 220 -17.93 -12.52 11.76
CA PHE A 220 -16.93 -12.15 12.74
C PHE A 220 -16.01 -11.02 12.24
N SER A 221 -15.56 -11.11 11.00
CA SER A 221 -14.77 -10.03 10.39
C SER A 221 -15.59 -8.74 10.18
N CYS A 222 -16.90 -8.82 9.93
CA CYS A 222 -17.79 -7.65 9.89
C CYS A 222 -17.95 -6.97 11.27
N LEU A 223 -17.86 -7.72 12.38
CA LEU A 223 -18.00 -7.21 13.74
C LEU A 223 -16.66 -6.78 14.37
N THR A 224 -15.52 -7.19 13.82
CA THR A 224 -14.20 -6.97 14.41
C THR A 224 -13.25 -6.16 13.52
N GLY A 225 -13.54 -6.07 12.23
CA GLY A 225 -12.66 -5.44 11.25
C GLY A 225 -11.38 -6.22 10.94
N LEU A 226 -11.20 -7.42 11.49
CA LEU A 226 -10.00 -8.22 11.28
C LEU A 226 -9.84 -8.66 9.83
N ARG A 227 -8.60 -8.70 9.36
CA ARG A 227 -8.29 -9.23 8.02
C ARG A 227 -8.50 -10.75 8.00
N ARG A 228 -8.90 -11.31 6.84
CA ARG A 228 -9.01 -12.76 6.67
C ARG A 228 -7.78 -13.52 7.20
N SER A 229 -6.59 -13.03 6.90
CA SER A 229 -5.35 -13.66 7.37
C SER A 229 -5.21 -13.70 8.89
N ASP A 230 -5.76 -12.70 9.58
CA ASP A 230 -5.69 -12.60 11.03
C ASP A 230 -6.79 -13.45 11.66
N VAL A 231 -8.02 -13.39 11.13
CA VAL A 231 -9.15 -14.26 11.55
C VAL A 231 -8.76 -15.74 11.52
N LEU A 232 -8.08 -16.19 10.45
CA LEU A 232 -7.68 -17.61 10.30
C LEU A 232 -6.46 -18.01 11.15
N ARG A 233 -5.81 -17.07 11.81
CA ARG A 233 -4.63 -17.34 12.64
C ARG A 233 -4.90 -17.24 14.14
N ILE A 234 -6.01 -16.62 14.52
CA ILE A 234 -6.42 -16.57 15.91
C ILE A 234 -6.56 -18.00 16.42
N THR A 235 -6.00 -18.24 17.59
CA THR A 235 -6.15 -19.47 18.35
C THR A 235 -6.96 -19.22 19.62
N TRP A 236 -7.45 -20.26 20.25
CA TRP A 236 -8.14 -20.09 21.53
C TRP A 236 -7.22 -19.59 22.66
N GLY A 237 -5.90 -19.73 22.49
CA GLY A 237 -4.90 -19.13 23.38
C GLY A 237 -4.80 -17.61 23.29
N ASP A 238 -5.28 -17.02 22.18
CA ASP A 238 -5.31 -15.56 21.98
C ASP A 238 -6.57 -14.91 22.56
N VAL A 239 -7.51 -15.71 23.11
CA VAL A 239 -8.85 -15.27 23.58
C VAL A 239 -8.88 -15.20 25.10
N TYR A 240 -9.07 -14.01 25.63
CA TYR A 240 -9.13 -13.73 27.06
C TYR A 240 -10.49 -13.15 27.42
N GLU A 241 -11.15 -13.73 28.39
CA GLU A 241 -12.41 -13.21 28.92
C GLU A 241 -12.10 -12.20 30.04
N GLN A 242 -12.57 -10.96 29.89
CA GLN A 242 -12.36 -9.86 30.83
C GLN A 242 -13.70 -9.18 31.12
N GLY A 243 -14.38 -9.61 32.17
CA GLY A 243 -15.68 -9.05 32.57
C GLY A 243 -16.71 -9.17 31.45
N GLU A 244 -17.25 -8.05 31.01
CA GLU A 244 -18.27 -8.00 29.94
C GLU A 244 -17.72 -8.13 28.53
N PHE A 245 -16.39 -8.03 28.36
CA PHE A 245 -15.74 -8.07 27.05
C PHE A 245 -14.84 -9.29 26.92
N THR A 246 -14.76 -9.80 25.70
CA THR A 246 -13.73 -10.76 25.31
C THR A 246 -12.61 -10.01 24.62
N ARG A 247 -11.37 -10.15 25.11
CA ARG A 247 -10.19 -9.54 24.53
C ARG A 247 -9.41 -10.54 23.69
N LEU A 248 -9.10 -10.16 22.47
CA LEU A 248 -8.16 -10.85 21.58
C LEU A 248 -6.78 -10.21 21.72
N ILE A 249 -5.76 -11.01 22.00
CA ILE A 249 -4.35 -10.56 22.03
C ILE A 249 -3.61 -11.40 20.99
N PHE A 250 -3.28 -10.81 19.85
CA PHE A 250 -2.70 -11.55 18.72
C PHE A 250 -1.65 -10.73 17.99
N LYS A 251 -0.82 -11.40 17.18
CA LYS A 251 0.18 -10.76 16.34
C LYS A 251 -0.32 -10.67 14.91
N GLN A 252 -0.50 -9.46 14.40
CA GLN A 252 -0.96 -9.27 13.02
C GLN A 252 0.03 -9.85 12.00
N LYS A 253 -0.47 -10.60 11.01
CA LYS A 253 0.36 -11.19 9.95
C LYS A 253 1.08 -10.13 9.11
N LYS A 254 0.39 -9.08 8.71
CA LYS A 254 0.90 -8.06 7.77
C LYS A 254 1.87 -7.07 8.41
N THR A 255 1.56 -6.60 9.62
CA THR A 255 2.32 -5.54 10.31
C THR A 255 3.30 -6.07 11.34
N LYS A 256 3.16 -7.36 11.72
CA LYS A 256 3.95 -8.05 12.76
C LYS A 256 3.90 -7.38 14.14
N GLY A 257 2.99 -6.41 14.35
CA GLY A 257 2.73 -5.79 15.64
C GLY A 257 1.86 -6.70 16.51
N GLN A 258 2.07 -6.64 17.83
CA GLN A 258 1.13 -7.19 18.80
C GLN A 258 -0.04 -6.22 18.91
N GLU A 259 -1.24 -6.74 18.77
CA GLU A 259 -2.49 -5.99 18.84
C GLU A 259 -3.40 -6.61 19.89
N TYR A 260 -4.21 -5.79 20.51
CA TYR A 260 -5.33 -6.23 21.31
C TYR A 260 -6.62 -5.62 20.78
N LEU A 261 -7.69 -6.38 20.82
CA LEU A 261 -9.00 -5.97 20.34
C LEU A 261 -10.06 -6.54 21.27
N ASP A 262 -10.85 -5.66 21.84
CA ASP A 262 -12.04 -6.07 22.60
C ASP A 262 -13.18 -6.32 21.61
N ILE A 263 -13.82 -7.47 21.73
CA ILE A 263 -14.90 -7.89 20.85
C ILE A 263 -16.21 -8.03 21.63
N THR A 264 -17.32 -7.84 20.93
CA THR A 264 -18.66 -8.00 21.50
C THR A 264 -18.98 -9.46 21.78
N GLN A 265 -19.95 -9.71 22.65
CA GLN A 265 -20.44 -11.05 22.91
C GLN A 265 -20.99 -11.76 21.65
N GLU A 266 -21.61 -11.00 20.75
CA GLU A 266 -22.07 -11.53 19.46
C GLU A 266 -20.90 -12.04 18.60
N ALA A 267 -19.81 -11.27 18.53
CA ALA A 267 -18.61 -11.72 17.83
C ALA A 267 -17.98 -12.95 18.52
N ARG A 268 -18.00 -13.02 19.85
CA ARG A 268 -17.52 -14.19 20.61
C ARG A 268 -18.34 -15.45 20.30
N VAL A 269 -19.67 -15.33 20.20
CA VAL A 269 -20.56 -16.44 19.84
C VAL A 269 -20.25 -17.02 18.47
N LEU A 270 -19.90 -16.17 17.49
CA LEU A 270 -19.50 -16.61 16.15
C LEU A 270 -18.23 -17.46 16.13
N MET A 271 -17.40 -17.38 17.16
CA MET A 271 -16.22 -18.24 17.29
C MET A 271 -16.57 -19.69 17.69
N GLY A 272 -17.77 -19.93 18.19
CA GLY A 272 -18.22 -21.25 18.64
C GLY A 272 -17.71 -21.62 20.03
N GLU A 273 -17.76 -22.91 20.33
CA GLU A 273 -17.30 -23.46 21.61
C GLU A 273 -15.78 -23.33 21.74
N ARG A 274 -15.34 -23.09 23.01
CA ARG A 274 -13.92 -22.93 23.30
C ARG A 274 -13.19 -24.27 23.16
N GLY A 275 -12.23 -24.31 22.21
CA GLY A 275 -11.33 -25.44 22.02
C GLY A 275 -10.04 -25.32 22.86
N LYS A 276 -9.06 -26.16 22.53
CA LYS A 276 -7.73 -26.12 23.15
C LYS A 276 -6.97 -24.83 22.74
N PRO A 277 -6.02 -24.35 23.56
CA PRO A 277 -5.34 -23.09 23.32
C PRO A 277 -4.68 -22.95 21.93
N ASN A 278 -4.22 -24.04 21.32
CA ASN A 278 -3.58 -24.07 20.02
C ASN A 278 -4.53 -24.34 18.84
N GLU A 279 -5.79 -24.58 19.10
CA GLU A 279 -6.81 -24.78 18.07
C GLU A 279 -7.37 -23.44 17.58
N HIS A 280 -7.81 -23.43 16.30
CA HIS A 280 -8.37 -22.24 15.65
C HIS A 280 -9.90 -22.27 15.75
N PRO A 281 -10.56 -21.13 16.10
CA PRO A 281 -12.02 -21.04 16.10
C PRO A 281 -12.64 -21.27 14.71
N PHE A 282 -11.94 -20.83 13.66
CA PHE A 282 -12.42 -20.93 12.28
C PHE A 282 -11.58 -21.93 11.51
N THR A 283 -12.16 -23.08 11.22
CA THR A 283 -11.55 -24.18 10.46
C THR A 283 -12.23 -24.33 9.10
N ASP A 284 -11.75 -25.22 8.25
CA ASP A 284 -12.34 -25.59 6.96
C ASP A 284 -12.62 -24.41 5.99
N ILE A 285 -11.82 -23.35 6.12
CA ILE A 285 -11.91 -22.20 5.24
C ILE A 285 -10.95 -22.38 4.07
N HIS A 286 -11.50 -22.69 2.93
CA HIS A 286 -10.80 -22.97 1.67
C HIS A 286 -9.91 -21.81 1.18
N SER A 287 -9.32 -22.00 0.00
CA SER A 287 -8.52 -20.96 -0.66
C SER A 287 -9.30 -19.64 -0.81
N PRO A 288 -8.63 -18.47 -0.90
CA PRO A 288 -9.33 -17.18 -1.07
C PRO A 288 -10.31 -17.17 -2.24
N THR A 289 -10.00 -17.87 -3.32
CA THR A 289 -10.87 -17.95 -4.51
C THR A 289 -12.17 -18.69 -4.20
N CYS A 290 -12.09 -19.88 -3.58
CA CYS A 290 -13.26 -20.67 -3.21
C CYS A 290 -14.09 -19.94 -2.13
N THR A 291 -13.43 -19.37 -1.12
CA THR A 291 -14.09 -18.56 -0.06
C THR A 291 -14.88 -17.41 -0.67
N ASN A 292 -14.28 -16.65 -1.60
CA ASN A 292 -14.98 -15.51 -2.22
C ASN A 292 -16.13 -15.95 -3.11
N LYS A 293 -16.03 -17.11 -3.78
CA LYS A 293 -17.13 -17.66 -4.56
C LYS A 293 -18.31 -18.03 -3.65
N ALA A 294 -18.06 -18.74 -2.56
CA ALA A 294 -19.09 -19.11 -1.59
C ALA A 294 -19.78 -17.87 -0.98
N ILE A 295 -19.00 -16.85 -0.63
CA ILE A 295 -19.55 -15.58 -0.12
C ILE A 295 -20.43 -14.92 -1.18
N GLN A 296 -20.02 -14.87 -2.45
CA GLN A 296 -20.79 -14.24 -3.51
C GLN A 296 -22.13 -14.95 -3.72
N GLU A 297 -22.15 -16.28 -3.73
CA GLU A 297 -23.36 -17.09 -3.86
C GLU A 297 -24.29 -16.87 -2.68
N TRP A 298 -23.76 -16.79 -1.46
CA TRP A 298 -24.53 -16.53 -0.24
C TRP A 298 -25.13 -15.11 -0.23
N VAL A 299 -24.36 -14.10 -0.65
CA VAL A 299 -24.79 -12.69 -0.76
C VAL A 299 -25.94 -12.56 -1.77
N LEU A 300 -25.85 -13.23 -2.90
CA LEU A 300 -26.92 -13.26 -3.92
C LEU A 300 -28.21 -13.91 -3.38
N ARG A 301 -28.10 -15.03 -2.63
CA ARG A 301 -29.26 -15.65 -1.96
C ARG A 301 -29.93 -14.74 -0.93
N ALA A 302 -29.16 -13.85 -0.31
CA ALA A 302 -29.70 -12.83 0.59
C ALA A 302 -30.36 -11.64 -0.15
N GLY A 303 -30.48 -11.69 -1.48
CA GLY A 303 -31.04 -10.61 -2.29
C GLY A 303 -30.19 -9.34 -2.29
N ILE A 304 -28.86 -9.49 -2.17
CA ILE A 304 -27.91 -8.36 -2.17
C ILE A 304 -27.15 -8.40 -3.48
N ASP A 305 -27.40 -7.41 -4.34
CA ASP A 305 -26.71 -7.26 -5.64
C ASP A 305 -25.45 -6.41 -5.48
N LYS A 306 -24.45 -7.00 -4.80
CA LYS A 306 -23.12 -6.39 -4.61
C LYS A 306 -22.04 -7.44 -4.77
N LYS A 307 -20.92 -7.05 -5.41
CA LYS A 307 -19.75 -7.94 -5.52
C LYS A 307 -18.96 -7.92 -4.21
N ILE A 308 -19.29 -8.85 -3.33
CA ILE A 308 -18.70 -8.97 -2.00
C ILE A 308 -17.62 -10.06 -1.98
N THR A 309 -16.49 -9.72 -1.40
CA THR A 309 -15.38 -10.64 -1.10
C THR A 309 -15.15 -10.66 0.40
N PHE A 310 -14.37 -11.61 0.92
CA PHE A 310 -14.05 -11.64 2.36
C PHE A 310 -13.48 -10.31 2.87
N HIS A 311 -12.67 -9.63 2.06
CA HIS A 311 -12.09 -8.34 2.46
C HIS A 311 -13.13 -7.22 2.62
N CYS A 312 -14.29 -7.35 1.98
CA CYS A 312 -15.39 -6.40 2.15
C CYS A 312 -15.95 -6.39 3.59
N ALA A 313 -15.82 -7.49 4.35
CA ALA A 313 -16.21 -7.52 5.76
C ALA A 313 -15.49 -6.44 6.58
N ARG A 314 -14.20 -6.26 6.36
CA ARG A 314 -13.42 -5.21 7.03
C ARG A 314 -13.82 -3.79 6.58
N HIS A 315 -14.20 -3.61 5.31
CA HIS A 315 -14.77 -2.36 4.83
C HIS A 315 -16.13 -2.09 5.47
N THR A 316 -16.95 -3.14 5.60
CA THR A 316 -18.24 -3.12 6.30
C THR A 316 -18.07 -2.67 7.75
N PHE A 317 -17.15 -3.27 8.50
CA PHE A 317 -16.85 -2.84 9.87
C PHE A 317 -16.49 -1.35 9.93
N ALA A 318 -15.56 -0.91 9.08
CA ALA A 318 -15.11 0.49 9.06
C ALA A 318 -16.27 1.47 8.80
N THR A 319 -17.12 1.16 7.82
CA THR A 319 -18.27 2.00 7.48
C THR A 319 -19.35 1.96 8.57
N MET A 320 -19.64 0.79 9.14
CA MET A 320 -20.57 0.65 10.26
C MET A 320 -20.14 1.48 11.48
N MET A 321 -18.86 1.43 11.85
CA MET A 321 -18.34 2.23 12.98
C MET A 321 -18.46 3.72 12.72
N LEU A 322 -18.19 4.18 11.50
CA LEU A 322 -18.38 5.59 11.13
C LEU A 322 -19.86 5.99 11.08
N ASP A 323 -20.74 5.12 10.61
CA ASP A 323 -22.20 5.36 10.56
C ASP A 323 -22.80 5.54 11.95
N ILE A 324 -22.30 4.82 12.97
CA ILE A 324 -22.71 5.00 14.37
C ILE A 324 -22.01 6.17 15.09
N GLY A 325 -21.22 6.99 14.37
CA GLY A 325 -20.58 8.20 14.88
C GLY A 325 -19.20 8.01 15.50
N THR A 326 -18.57 6.85 15.36
CA THR A 326 -17.20 6.63 15.87
C THR A 326 -16.20 7.51 15.11
N ASP A 327 -15.30 8.14 15.85
CA ASP A 327 -14.24 8.96 15.26
C ASP A 327 -13.32 8.17 14.34
N LEU A 328 -12.88 8.80 13.23
CA LEU A 328 -12.03 8.18 12.21
C LEU A 328 -10.71 7.66 12.77
N TYR A 329 -10.13 8.36 13.75
CA TYR A 329 -8.89 7.93 14.39
C TYR A 329 -9.11 6.67 15.21
N VAL A 330 -10.22 6.59 15.95
CA VAL A 330 -10.60 5.39 16.71
C VAL A 330 -10.80 4.20 15.77
N VAL A 331 -11.55 4.40 14.66
CA VAL A 331 -11.72 3.36 13.63
C VAL A 331 -10.37 2.93 13.04
N SER A 332 -9.46 3.87 12.79
CA SER A 332 -8.10 3.56 12.30
C SER A 332 -7.33 2.67 13.28
N LYS A 333 -7.45 2.93 14.58
CA LYS A 333 -6.83 2.11 15.63
C LYS A 333 -7.47 0.72 15.72
N LEU A 334 -8.80 0.61 15.75
CA LEU A 334 -9.51 -0.67 15.74
C LEU A 334 -9.13 -1.54 14.53
N LEU A 335 -8.90 -0.91 13.38
CA LEU A 335 -8.43 -1.60 12.19
C LEU A 335 -6.92 -1.94 12.25
N GLY A 336 -6.14 -1.40 13.18
CA GLY A 336 -4.69 -1.56 13.24
C GLY A 336 -4.01 -0.97 12.00
N HIS A 337 -4.42 0.22 11.56
CA HIS A 337 -3.73 0.98 10.53
C HIS A 337 -2.58 1.78 11.14
N ARG A 338 -1.39 1.70 10.55
CA ARG A 338 -0.23 2.50 10.98
C ARG A 338 -0.41 3.98 10.65
N GLU A 339 -1.07 4.26 9.51
CA GLU A 339 -1.29 5.62 9.01
C GLU A 339 -2.78 5.86 8.84
N ILE A 340 -3.26 6.98 9.35
CA ILE A 340 -4.67 7.38 9.28
C ILE A 340 -5.15 7.56 7.83
N GLY A 341 -4.25 7.93 6.92
CA GLY A 341 -4.52 8.06 5.48
C GLY A 341 -5.12 6.78 4.87
N THR A 342 -4.78 5.61 5.42
CA THR A 342 -5.38 4.34 4.99
C THR A 342 -6.87 4.24 5.34
N THR A 343 -7.35 4.99 6.35
CA THR A 343 -8.73 5.00 6.81
C THR A 343 -9.53 6.13 6.14
N GLN A 344 -8.88 7.16 5.63
CA GLN A 344 -9.52 8.31 4.96
C GLN A 344 -10.35 7.91 3.73
N ILE A 345 -10.08 6.75 3.14
CA ILE A 345 -10.90 6.19 2.05
C ILE A 345 -12.38 6.01 2.43
N TYR A 346 -12.67 5.88 3.74
CA TYR A 346 -14.05 5.80 4.27
C TYR A 346 -14.65 7.17 4.59
N ALA A 347 -13.90 8.27 4.44
CA ALA A 347 -14.36 9.62 4.79
C ALA A 347 -15.61 10.06 4.03
N ARG A 348 -15.87 9.49 2.84
CA ARG A 348 -17.10 9.75 2.07
C ARG A 348 -18.38 9.32 2.81
N VAL A 349 -18.28 8.33 3.71
CA VAL A 349 -19.39 7.88 4.56
C VAL A 349 -19.72 8.93 5.64
N MET A 350 -18.75 9.80 5.98
CA MET A 350 -18.91 10.81 7.02
C MET A 350 -19.78 12.01 6.60
N ASP A 351 -20.27 12.09 5.34
CA ASP A 351 -21.10 13.24 4.91
C ASP A 351 -22.43 13.32 5.68
N LYS A 352 -23.02 12.19 6.07
CA LYS A 352 -24.17 12.17 6.98
C LYS A 352 -23.82 12.71 8.37
N ASN A 353 -22.64 12.36 8.89
CA ASN A 353 -22.18 12.82 10.19
C ASN A 353 -21.87 14.32 10.21
N LYS A 354 -21.43 14.89 9.08
CA LYS A 354 -21.25 16.35 8.93
C LYS A 354 -22.56 17.09 9.10
N GLN A 355 -23.63 16.61 8.47
CA GLN A 355 -24.96 17.20 8.61
C GLN A 355 -25.47 17.11 10.05
N ALA A 356 -25.31 15.96 10.68
CA ALA A 356 -25.67 15.74 12.08
C ALA A 356 -24.87 16.65 13.03
N ALA A 357 -23.56 16.77 12.80
CA ALA A 357 -22.68 17.66 13.57
C ALA A 357 -23.08 19.12 13.45
N VAL A 358 -23.42 19.60 12.23
CA VAL A 358 -23.90 20.96 12.01
C VAL A 358 -25.27 21.17 12.67
N ALA A 359 -26.16 20.19 12.59
CA ALA A 359 -27.49 20.27 13.23
C ALA A 359 -27.40 20.24 14.77
N ALA A 360 -26.33 19.71 15.34
CA ALA A 360 -26.10 19.67 16.78
C ALA A 360 -25.50 20.97 17.36
N ILE A 361 -25.19 21.99 16.50
CA ILE A 361 -24.75 23.31 16.98
C ILE A 361 -25.89 23.96 17.74
N PRO A 362 -25.74 24.33 19.02
CA PRO A 362 -26.76 25.00 19.78
C PRO A 362 -27.11 26.33 19.13
N SER A 363 -28.41 26.70 19.14
CA SER A 363 -28.83 28.04 18.71
C SER A 363 -28.23 29.11 19.62
N ILE A 364 -27.42 29.98 19.03
CA ILE A 364 -26.82 31.16 19.72
C ILE A 364 -27.69 32.42 19.60
N LEU A 365 -28.70 32.38 18.73
CA LEU A 365 -29.68 33.48 18.62
C LEU A 365 -30.86 33.15 19.54
N ALA A 366 -31.12 34.03 20.51
CA ALA A 366 -32.30 33.88 21.33
C ALA A 366 -33.57 33.91 20.40
N PRO A 367 -34.56 33.03 20.64
CA PRO A 367 -35.80 33.14 19.89
C PRO A 367 -36.36 34.54 20.13
N THR A 368 -36.57 35.30 19.07
CA THR A 368 -37.34 36.54 19.13
C THR A 368 -38.74 36.17 19.57
N VAL A 369 -39.03 36.41 20.84
CA VAL A 369 -40.40 36.32 21.37
C VAL A 369 -41.22 37.34 20.61
N GLY A 370 -41.99 36.88 19.64
CA GLY A 370 -42.99 37.69 18.98
C GLY A 370 -44.02 38.14 20.03
N GLY A 371 -43.97 39.45 20.39
CA GLY A 371 -44.92 40.03 21.28
C GLY A 371 -46.33 39.97 20.67
N GLY A 372 -47.09 38.96 21.11
CA GLY A 372 -48.53 38.93 20.96
C GLY A 372 -49.11 40.02 21.87
N LYS A 373 -49.54 41.11 21.26
CA LYS A 373 -50.41 42.09 21.94
C LYS A 373 -51.76 41.42 22.18
N ASP A 374 -51.99 40.98 23.40
CA ASP A 374 -53.37 40.87 23.89
C ASP A 374 -53.95 42.28 23.98
N LYS A 375 -54.91 42.52 23.15
CA LYS A 375 -55.84 43.65 23.33
C LYS A 375 -57.02 43.10 24.09
N ASP A 376 -57.09 43.52 25.35
CA ASP A 376 -58.33 43.57 26.12
C ASP A 376 -59.44 44.18 25.29
N LYS A 377 -60.58 43.57 25.34
CA LYS A 377 -61.88 44.29 25.42
C LYS A 377 -62.94 43.32 25.95
N GLU A 378 -63.49 43.82 27.10
CA GLU A 378 -64.84 43.74 27.62
C GLU A 378 -65.44 42.40 27.93
#